data_f8830e4b9b24b802d0b5148c0bd43cd4
#
_entry.id   f8830e4b9b24b802d0b5148c0bd43cd4
#
_cell.length_a   1.000
_cell.length_b   1.000
_cell.length_c   1.000
_cell.angle_alpha   90.00
_cell.angle_beta   90.00
_cell.angle_gamma   90.00
#
_symmetry.space_group_name_H-M   'P 1'
#
loop_
_entity.id
_entity.type
_entity.pdbx_description
1 polymer ?
#
loop_
_entity_poly.entity_id
_entity_poly.type
_entity_poly.pdbx_seq_one_letter_code
_entity_poly.pdbx_strand_id
1 'polypeptide(L)'
;MGSWAQAVIFPQKKQPGVAKITQKSNSYQLANKVLKASFINTGGKLYFNGCSELGLQPDTELFKVLLGDGSTVAASKMKLEDVKIVTLGEDPSAATASLRYAGKALEARFTYGDLSITWRAVLRDGSHYLRTEMDIKAARDLSMKGIVAMNYLVAKNSAYTAPEVVGNTRGAILASNHIFAGLEPQWV
;
A
#
# COMPACT_ATOMS: atom_id res chain seq x y z
N MET A 1 -37.52 -16.30 4.93
CA MET A 1 -37.31 -14.87 4.62
C MET A 1 -35.85 -14.71 4.20
N GLY A 2 -35.60 -14.53 2.91
CA GLY A 2 -34.25 -14.38 2.40
C GLY A 2 -33.70 -13.01 2.74
N SER A 3 -32.59 -12.97 3.47
CA SER A 3 -31.80 -11.76 3.66
C SER A 3 -31.20 -11.37 2.32
N TRP A 4 -31.68 -10.31 1.71
CA TRP A 4 -31.05 -9.69 0.56
C TRP A 4 -29.74 -9.06 1.06
N ALA A 5 -28.62 -9.66 0.70
CA ALA A 5 -27.32 -9.02 0.88
C ALA A 5 -27.37 -7.71 0.08
N GLN A 6 -27.39 -6.59 0.76
CA GLN A 6 -27.35 -5.28 0.14
C GLN A 6 -26.00 -5.16 -0.59
N ALA A 7 -26.04 -5.06 -1.90
CA ALA A 7 -24.82 -4.89 -2.68
C ALA A 7 -24.11 -3.62 -2.21
N VAL A 8 -22.83 -3.73 -1.87
CA VAL A 8 -22.00 -2.57 -1.52
C VAL A 8 -21.90 -1.69 -2.76
N ILE A 9 -22.55 -0.54 -2.72
CA ILE A 9 -22.48 0.45 -3.80
C ILE A 9 -21.31 1.37 -3.47
N PHE A 10 -20.20 1.21 -4.20
CA PHE A 10 -19.11 2.16 -4.11
C PHE A 10 -19.58 3.55 -4.58
N PRO A 11 -19.18 4.64 -3.90
CA PRO A 11 -19.61 5.99 -4.22
C PRO A 11 -19.38 6.41 -5.68
N GLN A 12 -18.34 5.87 -6.28
CA GLN A 12 -18.07 6.02 -7.71
C GLN A 12 -18.60 4.81 -8.47
N LYS A 13 -19.65 5.01 -9.26
CA LYS A 13 -20.21 4.00 -10.17
C LYS A 13 -19.23 3.56 -11.29
N LYS A 14 -18.02 4.12 -11.32
CA LYS A 14 -17.03 3.88 -12.36
C LYS A 14 -16.31 2.55 -12.12
N GLN A 15 -16.34 1.66 -13.10
CA GLN A 15 -15.61 0.41 -13.04
C GLN A 15 -14.09 0.67 -13.10
N PRO A 16 -13.28 0.08 -12.23
CA PRO A 16 -11.84 0.33 -12.17
C PRO A 16 -11.09 -0.10 -13.45
N GLY A 17 -11.50 -1.24 -14.04
CA GLY A 17 -10.83 -1.79 -15.21
C GLY A 17 -9.46 -2.38 -14.88
N VAL A 18 -8.60 -2.49 -15.90
CA VAL A 18 -7.30 -3.14 -15.82
C VAL A 18 -6.26 -2.23 -15.13
N ALA A 19 -5.47 -2.81 -14.25
CA ALA A 19 -4.34 -2.15 -13.61
C ALA A 19 -3.19 -1.95 -14.62
N LYS A 20 -2.60 -0.76 -14.60
CA LYS A 20 -1.45 -0.38 -15.43
C LYS A 20 -0.37 0.20 -14.57
N ILE A 21 0.88 -0.01 -14.96
CA ILE A 21 2.02 0.68 -14.38
C ILE A 21 2.82 1.32 -15.50
N THR A 22 3.19 2.57 -15.32
CA THR A 22 4.04 3.30 -16.25
C THR A 22 5.25 3.83 -15.51
N GLN A 23 6.39 3.84 -16.17
CA GLN A 23 7.62 4.43 -15.70
C GLN A 23 8.03 5.56 -16.62
N LYS A 24 8.36 6.70 -16.04
CA LYS A 24 8.97 7.83 -16.75
C LYS A 24 10.18 8.29 -15.94
N SER A 25 11.37 8.11 -16.50
CA SER A 25 12.62 8.43 -15.80
C SER A 25 12.66 7.72 -14.43
N ASN A 26 12.65 8.48 -13.35
CA ASN A 26 12.69 8.01 -11.96
C ASN A 26 11.31 7.92 -11.29
N SER A 27 10.23 8.15 -12.03
CA SER A 27 8.87 8.13 -11.50
C SER A 27 8.11 6.92 -11.99
N TYR A 28 7.30 6.33 -11.10
CA TYR A 28 6.43 5.20 -11.36
C TYR A 28 4.99 5.61 -11.05
N GLN A 29 4.06 5.18 -11.89
CA GLN A 29 2.63 5.42 -11.68
C GLN A 29 1.86 4.10 -11.83
N LEU A 30 1.26 3.65 -10.74
CA LEU A 30 0.39 2.48 -10.68
C LEU A 30 -1.06 2.96 -10.67
N ALA A 31 -1.84 2.61 -11.69
CA ALA A 31 -3.14 3.23 -11.92
C ALA A 31 -4.14 2.28 -12.58
N ASN A 32 -5.42 2.58 -12.36
CA ASN A 32 -6.55 2.13 -13.17
C ASN A 32 -7.48 3.32 -13.46
N LYS A 33 -8.75 3.10 -13.80
CA LYS A 33 -9.68 4.19 -14.12
C LYS A 33 -10.15 5.01 -12.90
N VAL A 34 -9.95 4.51 -11.67
CA VAL A 34 -10.49 5.11 -10.44
C VAL A 34 -9.42 5.49 -9.42
N LEU A 35 -8.20 5.01 -9.59
CA LEU A 35 -7.11 5.22 -8.65
C LEU A 35 -5.78 5.40 -9.39
N LYS A 36 -4.96 6.33 -8.91
CA LYS A 36 -3.64 6.63 -9.46
C LYS A 36 -2.65 6.93 -8.33
N ALA A 37 -1.83 5.94 -8.00
CA ALA A 37 -0.75 6.07 -7.03
C ALA A 37 0.58 6.33 -7.75
N SER A 38 1.31 7.32 -7.28
CA SER A 38 2.59 7.73 -7.86
C SER A 38 3.72 7.49 -6.87
N PHE A 39 4.89 7.12 -7.39
CA PHE A 39 6.11 6.88 -6.63
C PHE A 39 7.27 7.54 -7.34
N ILE A 40 8.26 8.01 -6.59
CA ILE A 40 9.46 8.65 -7.15
C ILE A 40 10.72 8.12 -6.50
N ASN A 41 11.71 7.78 -7.32
CA ASN A 41 13.06 7.44 -6.87
C ASN A 41 13.96 8.67 -7.01
N THR A 42 14.32 9.28 -5.89
CA THR A 42 15.17 10.46 -5.85
C THR A 42 16.38 10.18 -4.97
N GLY A 43 17.58 10.34 -5.55
CA GLY A 43 18.84 10.12 -4.82
C GLY A 43 18.99 8.69 -4.28
N GLY A 44 18.52 7.68 -5.01
CA GLY A 44 18.54 6.28 -4.58
C GLY A 44 17.58 5.95 -3.44
N LYS A 45 16.51 6.74 -3.28
CA LYS A 45 15.47 6.56 -2.27
C LYS A 45 14.10 6.59 -2.92
N LEU A 46 13.25 5.64 -2.57
CA LEU A 46 11.89 5.55 -3.11
C LEU A 46 10.89 6.16 -2.12
N TYR A 47 10.09 7.10 -2.61
CA TYR A 47 9.04 7.78 -1.87
C TYR A 47 7.68 7.55 -2.53
N PHE A 48 6.62 7.61 -1.72
CA PHE A 48 5.28 7.76 -2.24
C PHE A 48 5.07 9.21 -2.68
N ASN A 49 4.65 9.40 -3.93
CA ASN A 49 4.49 10.73 -4.54
C ASN A 49 3.02 11.10 -4.76
N GLY A 50 2.15 10.59 -3.88
CA GLY A 50 0.76 10.99 -3.79
C GLY A 50 -0.23 10.09 -4.56
N CYS A 51 -1.49 10.28 -4.19
CA CYS A 51 -2.65 9.72 -4.86
C CYS A 51 -3.78 10.76 -4.77
N SER A 52 -3.98 11.48 -5.87
CA SER A 52 -4.93 12.62 -5.90
C SER A 52 -6.37 12.20 -5.63
N GLU A 53 -6.76 11.02 -6.12
CA GLU A 53 -8.11 10.47 -5.95
C GLU A 53 -8.44 10.16 -4.48
N LEU A 54 -7.40 9.91 -3.67
CA LEU A 54 -7.52 9.67 -2.23
C LEU A 54 -7.09 10.87 -1.38
N GLY A 55 -6.75 12.01 -2.00
CA GLY A 55 -6.24 13.17 -1.27
C GLY A 55 -4.93 12.92 -0.52
N LEU A 56 -4.12 11.95 -0.95
CA LEU A 56 -2.84 11.65 -0.32
C LEU A 56 -1.74 12.55 -0.89
N GLN A 57 -0.93 13.13 0.02
CA GLN A 57 0.14 14.07 -0.32
C GLN A 57 1.38 13.36 -0.87
N PRO A 58 2.20 14.06 -1.67
CA PRO A 58 3.50 13.58 -2.12
C PRO A 58 4.56 13.58 -1.00
N ASP A 59 5.74 13.08 -1.35
CA ASP A 59 6.97 13.11 -0.54
C ASP A 59 6.84 12.45 0.83
N THR A 60 6.07 11.35 0.90
CA THR A 60 5.89 10.60 2.13
C THR A 60 6.68 9.29 2.14
N GLU A 61 7.08 8.87 3.33
CA GLU A 61 7.75 7.59 3.54
C GLU A 61 6.84 6.42 3.18
N LEU A 62 7.40 5.39 2.55
CA LEU A 62 6.65 4.18 2.22
C LEU A 62 6.26 3.41 3.47
N PHE A 63 7.20 3.28 4.42
CA PHE A 63 7.01 2.59 5.69
C PHE A 63 8.07 3.04 6.72
N LYS A 64 7.88 2.63 7.97
CA LYS A 64 8.89 2.75 9.04
C LYS A 64 8.95 1.45 9.83
N VAL A 65 10.14 1.10 10.32
CA VAL A 65 10.38 -0.02 11.24
C VAL A 65 10.74 0.53 12.60
N LEU A 66 10.08 0.05 13.65
CA LEU A 66 10.35 0.39 15.04
C LEU A 66 11.18 -0.73 15.65
N LEU A 67 12.44 -0.45 15.96
CA LEU A 67 13.38 -1.42 16.53
C LEU A 67 13.19 -1.58 18.04
N GLY A 68 13.73 -2.67 18.58
CA GLY A 68 13.62 -3.02 20.00
C GLY A 68 14.26 -2.00 20.93
N ASP A 69 15.30 -1.31 20.50
CA ASP A 69 15.97 -0.23 21.21
C ASP A 69 15.18 1.09 21.28
N GLY A 70 14.03 1.15 20.57
CA GLY A 70 13.19 2.33 20.48
C GLY A 70 13.51 3.25 19.30
N SER A 71 14.54 2.97 18.53
CA SER A 71 14.83 3.71 17.30
C SER A 71 13.83 3.41 16.20
N THR A 72 13.68 4.35 15.27
CA THR A 72 12.79 4.21 14.10
C THR A 72 13.60 4.38 12.84
N VAL A 73 13.50 3.41 11.94
CA VAL A 73 14.16 3.43 10.63
C VAL A 73 13.12 3.59 9.54
N ALA A 74 13.13 4.72 8.85
CA ALA A 74 12.28 4.99 7.70
C ALA A 74 12.84 4.31 6.44
N ALA A 75 11.98 4.00 5.45
CA ALA A 75 12.39 3.44 4.16
C ALA A 75 13.51 4.25 3.49
N SER A 76 13.45 5.58 3.57
CA SER A 76 14.48 6.49 3.01
C SER A 76 15.85 6.43 3.73
N LYS A 77 15.93 5.83 4.91
CA LYS A 77 17.17 5.59 5.66
C LYS A 77 17.79 4.23 5.37
N MET A 78 17.06 3.37 4.68
CA MET A 78 17.56 2.08 4.21
C MET A 78 18.25 2.24 2.86
N LYS A 79 19.13 1.30 2.54
CA LYS A 79 19.69 1.19 1.18
C LYS A 79 18.64 0.59 0.28
N LEU A 80 18.27 1.31 -0.78
CA LEU A 80 17.43 0.80 -1.85
C LEU A 80 18.29 -0.05 -2.79
N GLU A 81 18.03 -1.35 -2.85
CA GLU A 81 18.81 -2.28 -3.68
C GLU A 81 18.27 -2.38 -5.10
N ASP A 82 16.95 -2.38 -5.24
CA ASP A 82 16.29 -2.62 -6.52
C ASP A 82 14.87 -2.08 -6.51
N VAL A 83 14.39 -1.64 -7.69
CA VAL A 83 13.00 -1.28 -7.95
C VAL A 83 12.57 -1.90 -9.27
N LYS A 84 11.52 -2.71 -9.27
CA LYS A 84 11.04 -3.36 -10.48
C LYS A 84 9.52 -3.35 -10.60
N ILE A 85 9.08 -3.43 -11.85
CA ILE A 85 7.68 -3.61 -12.22
C ILE A 85 7.40 -5.10 -12.31
N VAL A 86 6.36 -5.55 -11.60
CA VAL A 86 5.93 -6.96 -11.58
C VAL A 86 4.54 -7.08 -12.20
N THR A 87 4.41 -8.03 -13.13
CA THR A 87 3.11 -8.44 -13.64
C THR A 87 2.60 -9.59 -12.78
N LEU A 88 1.41 -9.44 -12.24
CA LEU A 88 0.76 -10.43 -11.39
C LEU A 88 -0.23 -11.23 -12.24
N GLY A 89 -0.08 -12.55 -12.21
CA GLY A 89 -1.00 -13.47 -12.87
C GLY A 89 -2.33 -13.62 -12.12
N GLU A 90 -3.27 -14.26 -12.77
CA GLU A 90 -4.50 -14.75 -12.14
C GLU A 90 -4.21 -16.04 -11.37
N ASP A 91 -4.82 -16.20 -10.22
CA ASP A 91 -4.85 -17.45 -9.46
C ASP A 91 -6.29 -17.73 -8.98
N PRO A 92 -7.11 -18.36 -9.81
CA PRO A 92 -8.50 -18.69 -9.47
C PRO A 92 -8.64 -19.57 -8.24
N SER A 93 -7.57 -20.30 -7.86
CA SER A 93 -7.53 -21.19 -6.71
C SER A 93 -7.18 -20.48 -5.40
N ALA A 94 -6.72 -19.22 -5.45
CA ALA A 94 -6.34 -18.48 -4.27
C ALA A 94 -7.50 -18.36 -3.26
N ALA A 95 -7.21 -18.60 -1.99
CA ALA A 95 -8.19 -18.49 -0.91
C ALA A 95 -8.73 -17.07 -0.79
N THR A 96 -7.86 -16.07 -0.94
CA THR A 96 -8.21 -14.66 -0.86
C THR A 96 -8.68 -14.15 -2.21
N ALA A 97 -9.88 -13.61 -2.27
CA ALA A 97 -10.49 -13.12 -3.52
C ALA A 97 -9.61 -12.11 -4.27
N SER A 98 -8.92 -11.23 -3.55
CA SER A 98 -8.02 -10.24 -4.15
C SER A 98 -6.82 -10.84 -4.89
N LEU A 99 -6.39 -12.06 -4.56
CA LEU A 99 -5.30 -12.75 -5.25
C LEU A 99 -5.75 -13.46 -6.54
N ARG A 100 -7.05 -13.62 -6.74
CA ARG A 100 -7.61 -14.32 -7.91
C ARG A 100 -7.52 -13.55 -9.22
N TYR A 101 -7.30 -12.23 -9.15
CA TYR A 101 -7.27 -11.36 -10.32
C TYR A 101 -5.83 -11.05 -10.74
N ALA A 102 -5.59 -10.88 -12.01
CA ALA A 102 -4.37 -10.32 -12.56
C ALA A 102 -4.14 -8.89 -12.03
N GLY A 103 -2.95 -8.35 -12.26
CA GLY A 103 -2.66 -6.99 -11.84
C GLY A 103 -1.22 -6.57 -12.09
N LYS A 104 -0.85 -5.47 -11.47
CA LYS A 104 0.50 -4.90 -11.52
C LYS A 104 0.98 -4.57 -10.11
N ALA A 105 2.28 -4.68 -9.91
CA ALA A 105 2.93 -4.23 -8.69
C ALA A 105 4.20 -3.43 -9.00
N LEU A 106 4.48 -2.46 -8.15
CA LEU A 106 5.81 -1.89 -7.97
C LEU A 106 6.44 -2.60 -6.79
N GLU A 107 7.55 -3.30 -7.01
CA GLU A 107 8.32 -3.98 -5.97
C GLU A 107 9.63 -3.24 -5.74
N ALA A 108 9.99 -3.05 -4.46
CA ALA A 108 11.26 -2.47 -4.06
C ALA A 108 11.90 -3.29 -2.95
N ARG A 109 13.22 -3.48 -3.02
CA ARG A 109 14.00 -4.17 -1.99
C ARG A 109 14.88 -3.19 -1.24
N PHE A 110 14.84 -3.30 0.08
CA PHE A 110 15.57 -2.44 1.01
C PHE A 110 16.43 -3.30 1.95
N THR A 111 17.59 -2.76 2.34
CA THR A 111 18.44 -3.36 3.36
C THR A 111 18.85 -2.33 4.41
N TYR A 112 18.98 -2.78 5.67
CA TYR A 112 19.49 -1.99 6.78
C TYR A 112 20.14 -2.92 7.82
N GLY A 113 21.47 -2.92 7.89
CA GLY A 113 22.20 -3.93 8.66
C GLY A 113 21.82 -5.34 8.23
N ASP A 114 21.35 -6.16 9.17
CA ASP A 114 20.90 -7.53 8.92
C ASP A 114 19.45 -7.65 8.44
N LEU A 115 18.72 -6.51 8.33
CA LEU A 115 17.34 -6.46 7.91
C LEU A 115 17.22 -6.33 6.40
N SER A 116 16.40 -7.16 5.79
CA SER A 116 16.01 -7.10 4.38
C SER A 116 14.49 -7.01 4.28
N ILE A 117 13.99 -6.07 3.49
CA ILE A 117 12.56 -5.84 3.29
C ILE A 117 12.26 -5.83 1.80
N THR A 118 11.32 -6.67 1.38
CA THR A 118 10.68 -6.58 0.08
C THR A 118 9.33 -5.91 0.26
N TRP A 119 9.19 -4.71 -0.26
CA TRP A 119 7.96 -3.92 -0.23
C TRP A 119 7.31 -3.93 -1.60
N ARG A 120 5.97 -4.01 -1.63
CA ARG A 120 5.19 -3.93 -2.87
C ARG A 120 4.01 -3.00 -2.71
N ALA A 121 3.76 -2.18 -3.73
CA ALA A 121 2.45 -1.59 -3.98
C ALA A 121 1.75 -2.41 -5.05
N VAL A 122 0.58 -2.94 -4.75
CA VAL A 122 -0.16 -3.88 -5.61
C VAL A 122 -1.51 -3.27 -5.99
N LEU A 123 -1.81 -3.29 -7.28
CA LEU A 123 -3.11 -2.95 -7.81
C LEU A 123 -3.61 -4.11 -8.69
N ARG A 124 -4.71 -4.73 -8.29
CA ARG A 124 -5.35 -5.81 -9.05
C ARG A 124 -6.38 -5.25 -10.02
N ASP A 125 -6.64 -5.98 -11.09
CA ASP A 125 -7.68 -5.65 -12.07
C ASP A 125 -9.04 -5.63 -11.38
N GLY A 126 -9.85 -4.64 -11.70
CA GLY A 126 -11.16 -4.44 -11.09
C GLY A 126 -11.12 -3.90 -9.64
N SER A 127 -9.96 -3.65 -9.07
CA SER A 127 -9.83 -3.20 -7.68
C SER A 127 -10.04 -1.69 -7.51
N HIS A 128 -10.76 -1.29 -6.45
CA HIS A 128 -10.92 0.09 -6.01
C HIS A 128 -9.88 0.51 -4.95
N TYR A 129 -8.95 -0.37 -4.58
CA TYR A 129 -7.97 -0.10 -3.53
C TYR A 129 -6.55 -0.50 -3.96
N LEU A 130 -5.59 0.21 -3.41
CA LEU A 130 -4.18 -0.10 -3.47
C LEU A 130 -3.81 -0.91 -2.22
N ARG A 131 -3.13 -2.04 -2.42
CA ARG A 131 -2.58 -2.85 -1.33
C ARG A 131 -1.09 -2.58 -1.19
N THR A 132 -0.62 -2.48 0.05
CA THR A 132 0.81 -2.52 0.38
C THR A 132 1.13 -3.85 1.03
N GLU A 133 2.15 -4.53 0.53
CA GLU A 133 2.65 -5.81 1.05
C GLU A 133 4.10 -5.64 1.50
N MET A 134 4.48 -6.34 2.57
CA MET A 134 5.84 -6.32 3.07
C MET A 134 6.26 -7.75 3.48
N ASP A 135 7.40 -8.19 2.94
CA ASP A 135 8.11 -9.40 3.37
C ASP A 135 9.40 -8.96 4.08
N ILE A 136 9.54 -9.34 5.35
CA ILE A 136 10.61 -8.88 6.22
C ILE A 136 11.44 -10.06 6.65
N LYS A 137 12.74 -9.99 6.42
CA LYS A 137 13.72 -11.02 6.77
C LYS A 137 14.86 -10.40 7.55
N ALA A 138 15.30 -11.09 8.60
CA ALA A 138 16.49 -10.74 9.34
C ALA A 138 17.52 -11.87 9.23
N ALA A 139 18.79 -11.54 8.98
CA ALA A 139 19.87 -12.52 8.90
C ALA A 139 20.28 -13.06 10.28
N ARG A 140 19.95 -12.32 11.35
CA ARG A 140 20.15 -12.68 12.76
C ARG A 140 18.94 -12.27 13.57
N ASP A 141 18.84 -12.75 14.80
CA ASP A 141 17.80 -12.33 15.74
C ASP A 141 17.80 -10.81 15.89
N LEU A 142 16.68 -10.20 15.58
CA LEU A 142 16.46 -8.76 15.63
C LEU A 142 15.21 -8.45 16.46
N SER A 143 15.39 -7.69 17.52
CA SER A 143 14.25 -7.19 18.29
C SER A 143 13.53 -6.09 17.51
N MET A 144 12.24 -6.28 17.27
CA MET A 144 11.39 -5.33 16.56
C MET A 144 10.10 -5.09 17.33
N LYS A 145 9.77 -3.82 17.59
CA LYS A 145 8.54 -3.43 18.30
C LYS A 145 7.33 -3.33 17.36
N GLY A 146 7.55 -3.03 16.09
CA GLY A 146 6.45 -2.90 15.15
C GLY A 146 6.84 -2.29 13.81
N ILE A 147 5.84 -2.14 12.95
CA ILE A 147 5.95 -1.58 11.62
C ILE A 147 4.83 -0.57 11.41
N VAL A 148 5.20 0.59 10.87
CA VAL A 148 4.26 1.54 10.28
C VAL A 148 4.24 1.23 8.78
N ALA A 149 3.28 0.41 8.36
CA ALA A 149 3.20 -0.09 6.98
C ALA A 149 2.77 0.98 5.96
N MET A 150 2.05 1.99 6.42
CA MET A 150 1.67 3.18 5.63
C MET A 150 1.84 4.42 6.50
N ASN A 151 2.56 5.41 5.98
CA ASN A 151 2.80 6.69 6.67
C ASN A 151 2.42 7.84 5.75
N TYR A 152 1.21 7.78 5.19
CA TYR A 152 0.74 8.75 4.21
C TYR A 152 0.08 9.95 4.89
N LEU A 153 0.28 11.12 4.30
CA LEU A 153 -0.35 12.36 4.75
C LEU A 153 -1.59 12.64 3.89
N VAL A 154 -2.70 12.93 4.55
CA VAL A 154 -3.93 13.37 3.89
C VAL A 154 -3.85 14.87 3.63
N ALA A 155 -4.24 15.29 2.44
CA ALA A 155 -4.30 16.72 2.09
C ALA A 155 -5.29 17.45 3.00
N LYS A 156 -4.88 18.58 3.54
CA LYS A 156 -5.79 19.49 4.24
C LYS A 156 -6.66 20.17 3.20
N ASN A 157 -7.87 19.66 3.02
CA ASN A 157 -8.86 20.22 2.12
C ASN A 157 -10.21 20.21 2.84
N SER A 158 -10.99 21.28 2.67
CA SER A 158 -12.33 21.38 3.27
C SER A 158 -13.31 20.31 2.79
N ALA A 159 -13.03 19.66 1.65
CA ALA A 159 -13.82 18.54 1.14
C ALA A 159 -13.51 17.20 1.85
N TYR A 160 -12.41 17.11 2.61
CA TYR A 160 -11.95 15.89 3.25
C TYR A 160 -12.06 15.99 4.77
N THR A 161 -12.80 15.06 5.38
CA THR A 161 -12.80 14.91 6.83
C THR A 161 -11.52 14.21 7.28
N ALA A 162 -11.06 14.53 8.48
CA ALA A 162 -9.95 13.80 9.09
C ALA A 162 -10.32 12.31 9.22
N PRO A 163 -9.41 11.39 8.89
CA PRO A 163 -9.67 9.97 9.10
C PRO A 163 -9.80 9.65 10.58
N GLU A 164 -10.76 8.78 10.91
CA GLU A 164 -11.00 8.28 12.26
C GLU A 164 -10.84 6.77 12.30
N VAL A 165 -10.43 6.26 13.45
CA VAL A 165 -10.35 4.81 13.70
C VAL A 165 -11.76 4.30 14.01
N VAL A 166 -12.26 3.39 13.18
CA VAL A 166 -13.55 2.76 13.35
C VAL A 166 -13.36 1.36 13.92
N GLY A 167 -13.88 1.16 15.12
CA GLY A 167 -13.77 -0.10 15.85
C GLY A 167 -12.69 -0.08 16.93
N ASN A 168 -12.67 -1.13 17.75
CA ASN A 168 -11.78 -1.26 18.91
C ASN A 168 -11.03 -2.59 18.94
N THR A 169 -11.04 -3.34 17.85
CA THR A 169 -10.35 -4.64 17.73
C THR A 169 -9.01 -4.49 17.03
N ARG A 170 -8.16 -5.52 17.12
CA ARG A 170 -6.95 -5.61 16.29
C ARG A 170 -7.35 -5.61 14.82
N GLY A 171 -6.77 -4.71 14.03
CA GLY A 171 -7.16 -4.50 12.63
C GLY A 171 -8.32 -3.52 12.46
N ALA A 172 -8.61 -2.68 13.46
CA ALA A 172 -9.54 -1.56 13.32
C ALA A 172 -9.22 -0.71 12.08
N ILE A 173 -10.27 -0.25 11.43
CA ILE A 173 -10.19 0.44 10.14
C ILE A 173 -10.02 1.93 10.38
N LEU A 174 -9.20 2.56 9.58
CA LEU A 174 -9.14 4.01 9.44
C LEU A 174 -10.07 4.43 8.31
N ALA A 175 -11.05 5.26 8.59
CA ALA A 175 -12.05 5.69 7.62
C ALA A 175 -12.30 7.20 7.66
N SER A 176 -12.61 7.77 6.51
CA SER A 176 -13.13 9.13 6.35
C SER A 176 -14.17 9.14 5.24
N ASN A 177 -14.66 10.33 4.85
CA ASN A 177 -15.62 10.45 3.75
C ASN A 177 -15.07 10.05 2.37
N HIS A 178 -13.77 9.84 2.22
CA HIS A 178 -13.13 9.54 0.93
C HIS A 178 -11.98 8.51 1.00
N ILE A 179 -11.55 8.14 2.20
CA ILE A 179 -10.47 7.17 2.41
C ILE A 179 -10.94 6.06 3.35
N PHE A 180 -10.48 4.87 3.03
CA PHE A 180 -10.62 3.68 3.85
C PHE A 180 -9.28 2.95 3.84
N ALA A 181 -8.73 2.67 5.00
CA ALA A 181 -7.49 1.91 5.14
C ALA A 181 -7.61 0.90 6.28
N GLY A 182 -7.11 -0.30 6.05
CA GLY A 182 -7.14 -1.38 7.04
C GLY A 182 -5.98 -2.34 6.84
N LEU A 183 -5.68 -3.12 7.86
CA LEU A 183 -4.74 -4.22 7.80
C LEU A 183 -5.49 -5.49 7.37
N GLU A 184 -4.97 -6.21 6.38
CA GLU A 184 -5.40 -7.55 6.04
C GLU A 184 -4.42 -8.54 6.68
N PRO A 185 -4.74 -9.15 7.84
CA PRO A 185 -3.90 -10.20 8.40
C PRO A 185 -3.98 -11.42 7.48
N GLN A 186 -2.83 -11.92 7.04
CA GLN A 186 -2.76 -13.23 6.43
C GLN A 186 -2.63 -14.26 7.56
N TRP A 187 -3.65 -15.08 7.73
CA TRP A 187 -3.57 -16.25 8.59
C TRP A 187 -2.75 -17.32 7.84
N VAL A 188 -1.60 -17.64 8.35
CA VAL A 188 -0.75 -18.75 7.89
C VAL A 188 -1.08 -19.98 8.72
#